data_a087b690bc8f39394547b7f6caea5f7c
#
_entry.id   a087b690bc8f39394547b7f6caea5f7c
#
_cell.length_a   1.000
_cell.length_b   1.000
_cell.length_c   1.000
_cell.angle_alpha   90.00
_cell.angle_beta   90.00
_cell.angle_gamma   90.00
#
_symmetry.space_group_name_H-M   'P 1'
#
loop_
_entity.id
_entity.type
_entity.pdbx_description
1 polymer ?
#
loop_
_entity_poly.entity_id
_entity_poly.type
_entity_poly.pdbx_seq_one_letter_code
_entity_poly.pdbx_strand_id
1 'polypeptide(L)'
;MDMKRNYEYLLSDLSLLKGVGTKTSNLLKKKKVNTIFDLLWKLPKSYTDRSLSSKIKDLKIDEIQTITIIPLKYSFPRVRNLPNRVLCRDDTGEIDCVFFNSYEGYIKKILPIGKEVTISGKIKYFRNKYQLTNPKYISEDSSIIKQKHNSYSLTEGISEKVYNKIILQIINNLPEIEEWHSKDILKKFNNIGWNDSIKKLHEPENIGKFKENFYQRLAYDEIFSTFLVNSEIRKKIKRIKKTKKNFNINKQNEIISKLHFSLTKDQNKTLSEINKDLCSENKMFRLLQGDVGSGKTIVSLLSAFNTINSGFQVAVMAPTEILARQHFLLAKKLFSRNIKIELISGKSSYKDKKVILNKLSNKQIDIIFGTHALFQKKVEFKKLGLIIIDEQHKFGVSQRKKLSDKAGKDCDVLLMTATPIPRTLTMTI
;
A
#
# COMPACT_ATOMS: atom_id res chain seq x y z
N MET A 1 17.98 -5.22 27.42
CA MET A 1 18.75 -5.78 26.26
C MET A 1 17.90 -6.70 25.39
N ASP A 2 16.85 -7.34 25.92
CA ASP A 2 16.03 -8.30 25.18
C ASP A 2 15.04 -7.69 24.17
N MET A 3 14.51 -6.51 24.42
CA MET A 3 13.53 -5.85 23.54
C MET A 3 14.05 -5.66 22.11
N LYS A 4 15.31 -5.27 21.94
CA LYS A 4 15.93 -5.07 20.64
C LYS A 4 16.02 -6.37 19.84
N ARG A 5 16.30 -7.49 20.49
CA ARG A 5 16.36 -8.84 19.87
C ARG A 5 15.01 -9.33 19.38
N ASN A 6 13.91 -9.02 20.08
CA ASN A 6 12.56 -9.42 19.70
C ASN A 6 12.12 -8.78 18.38
N TYR A 7 12.41 -7.48 18.19
CA TYR A 7 12.14 -6.80 16.92
C TYR A 7 13.08 -7.26 15.80
N GLU A 8 14.34 -7.56 16.11
CA GLU A 8 15.32 -8.04 15.12
C GLU A 8 14.88 -9.35 14.48
N TYR A 9 14.27 -10.26 15.24
CA TYR A 9 13.70 -11.49 14.66
C TYR A 9 12.61 -11.19 13.63
N LEU A 10 11.66 -10.34 13.95
CA LEU A 10 10.56 -10.01 13.05
C LEU A 10 11.02 -9.25 11.79
N LEU A 11 12.05 -8.43 11.93
CA LEU A 11 12.60 -7.65 10.82
C LEU A 11 13.66 -8.40 10.00
N SER A 12 14.01 -9.63 10.40
CA SER A 12 15.01 -10.41 9.69
C SER A 12 14.49 -10.99 8.36
N ASP A 13 15.43 -11.40 7.51
CA ASP A 13 15.14 -11.98 6.20
C ASP A 13 14.46 -13.35 6.34
N LEU A 14 13.58 -13.66 5.41
CA LEU A 14 12.81 -14.90 5.37
C LEU A 14 13.67 -16.17 5.26
N SER A 15 14.91 -16.07 4.82
CA SER A 15 15.85 -17.20 4.71
C SER A 15 16.21 -17.84 6.04
N LEU A 16 15.95 -17.15 7.17
CA LEU A 16 16.13 -17.73 8.52
C LEU A 16 15.09 -18.80 8.87
N LEU A 17 13.98 -18.83 8.14
CA LEU A 17 12.90 -19.77 8.40
C LEU A 17 13.22 -21.16 7.79
N LYS A 18 13.05 -22.22 8.57
CA LYS A 18 13.21 -23.60 8.08
C LYS A 18 12.23 -23.88 6.94
N GLY A 19 12.75 -24.35 5.81
CA GLY A 19 11.95 -24.63 4.61
C GLY A 19 11.78 -23.45 3.65
N VAL A 20 12.37 -22.28 3.95
CA VAL A 20 12.44 -21.14 3.03
C VAL A 20 13.82 -21.09 2.38
N GLY A 21 13.97 -21.80 1.26
CA GLY A 21 15.18 -21.70 0.44
C GLY A 21 15.16 -20.45 -0.45
N THR A 22 16.26 -20.22 -1.17
CA THR A 22 16.45 -19.08 -2.08
C THR A 22 15.32 -18.91 -3.09
N LYS A 23 14.81 -19.99 -3.66
CA LYS A 23 13.69 -19.99 -4.61
C LYS A 23 12.41 -19.46 -3.96
N THR A 24 12.05 -19.96 -2.78
CA THR A 24 10.84 -19.53 -2.04
C THR A 24 10.97 -18.09 -1.58
N SER A 25 12.12 -17.69 -1.05
CA SER A 25 12.40 -16.30 -0.64
C SER A 25 12.25 -15.35 -1.83
N ASN A 26 12.81 -15.66 -2.99
CA ASN A 26 12.68 -14.83 -4.19
C ASN A 26 11.24 -14.70 -4.68
N LEU A 27 10.43 -15.74 -4.59
CA LEU A 27 9.01 -15.69 -4.94
C LEU A 27 8.22 -14.78 -4.00
N LEU A 28 8.50 -14.81 -2.70
CA LEU A 28 7.89 -13.94 -1.70
C LEU A 28 8.32 -12.47 -1.90
N LYS A 29 9.61 -12.23 -2.16
CA LYS A 29 10.16 -10.88 -2.43
C LYS A 29 9.51 -10.21 -3.66
N LYS A 30 9.14 -10.97 -4.70
CA LYS A 30 8.35 -10.44 -5.84
C LYS A 30 7.00 -9.87 -5.41
N LYS A 31 6.43 -10.34 -4.31
CA LYS A 31 5.18 -9.83 -3.69
C LYS A 31 5.43 -8.79 -2.59
N LYS A 32 6.64 -8.23 -2.54
CA LYS A 32 7.06 -7.25 -1.52
C LYS A 32 6.99 -7.79 -0.09
N VAL A 33 7.19 -9.10 0.07
CA VAL A 33 7.32 -9.77 1.38
C VAL A 33 8.81 -10.02 1.58
N ASN A 34 9.47 -9.20 2.37
CA ASN A 34 10.93 -9.20 2.54
C ASN A 34 11.35 -9.72 3.91
N THR A 35 10.52 -9.52 4.92
CA THR A 35 10.80 -9.84 6.33
C THR A 35 9.83 -10.85 6.88
N ILE A 36 10.16 -11.43 8.02
CA ILE A 36 9.25 -12.31 8.79
C ILE A 36 7.97 -11.54 9.16
N PHE A 37 8.11 -10.25 9.54
CA PHE A 37 6.96 -9.38 9.84
C PHE A 37 6.03 -9.22 8.62
N ASP A 38 6.59 -8.97 7.43
CA ASP A 38 5.77 -8.82 6.22
C ASP A 38 4.95 -10.09 5.94
N LEU A 39 5.52 -11.26 6.21
CA LEU A 39 4.85 -12.53 6.01
C LEU A 39 3.75 -12.75 7.05
N LEU A 40 4.03 -12.46 8.32
CA LEU A 40 3.08 -12.54 9.43
C LEU A 40 1.90 -11.57 9.25
N TRP A 41 2.15 -10.39 8.65
CA TRP A 41 1.12 -9.39 8.36
C TRP A 41 0.18 -9.79 7.20
N LYS A 42 0.46 -10.90 6.49
CA LYS A 42 -0.45 -11.47 5.49
C LYS A 42 -1.47 -12.37 6.17
N LEU A 43 -2.53 -11.76 6.68
CA LEU A 43 -3.61 -12.48 7.35
C LEU A 43 -4.33 -13.44 6.41
N PRO A 44 -4.89 -14.56 6.94
CA PRO A 44 -5.66 -15.51 6.14
C PRO A 44 -6.94 -14.85 5.62
N LYS A 45 -7.29 -15.16 4.36
CA LYS A 45 -8.51 -14.67 3.71
C LYS A 45 -9.75 -15.45 4.15
N SER A 46 -9.58 -16.75 4.29
CA SER A 46 -10.62 -17.71 4.67
C SER A 46 -9.97 -18.93 5.31
N TYR A 47 -10.77 -19.87 5.70
CA TYR A 47 -10.31 -21.17 6.11
C TYR A 47 -11.14 -22.25 5.40
N THR A 48 -10.58 -23.44 5.30
CA THR A 48 -11.27 -24.64 4.83
C THR A 48 -11.38 -25.61 5.98
N ASP A 49 -12.60 -25.94 6.35
CA ASP A 49 -12.85 -26.97 7.36
C ASP A 49 -12.71 -28.35 6.72
N ARG A 50 -11.75 -29.12 7.21
CA ARG A 50 -11.47 -30.50 6.79
C ARG A 50 -11.66 -31.49 7.94
N SER A 51 -12.21 -31.03 9.08
CA SER A 51 -12.38 -31.85 10.28
C SER A 51 -13.39 -32.95 10.10
N LEU A 52 -14.43 -32.72 9.28
CA LEU A 52 -15.47 -33.68 9.02
C LEU A 52 -15.03 -34.71 7.95
N SER A 53 -15.11 -35.97 8.28
CA SER A 53 -14.87 -37.06 7.35
C SER A 53 -16.19 -37.57 6.78
N SER A 54 -16.29 -37.60 5.46
CA SER A 54 -17.44 -38.15 4.75
C SER A 54 -17.16 -39.57 4.26
N LYS A 55 -18.21 -40.36 4.04
CA LYS A 55 -18.14 -41.62 3.34
C LYS A 55 -18.32 -41.43 1.84
N ILE A 56 -17.82 -42.34 0.99
CA ILE A 56 -17.90 -42.22 -0.47
C ILE A 56 -19.34 -42.10 -0.94
N LYS A 57 -20.29 -42.80 -0.34
CA LYS A 57 -21.71 -42.75 -0.68
C LYS A 57 -22.36 -41.35 -0.45
N ASP A 58 -21.81 -40.57 0.52
CA ASP A 58 -22.37 -39.30 0.97
C ASP A 58 -21.64 -38.10 0.37
N LEU A 59 -20.80 -38.33 -0.66
CA LEU A 59 -19.98 -37.28 -1.27
C LEU A 59 -20.83 -36.29 -2.05
N LYS A 60 -20.52 -35.01 -1.85
CA LYS A 60 -21.12 -33.89 -2.58
C LYS A 60 -20.18 -33.39 -3.67
N ILE A 61 -20.73 -33.28 -4.87
CA ILE A 61 -19.99 -32.82 -6.05
C ILE A 61 -19.63 -31.34 -5.88
N ASP A 62 -18.43 -30.97 -6.34
CA ASP A 62 -17.87 -29.63 -6.31
C ASP A 62 -17.55 -29.06 -4.91
N GLU A 63 -17.75 -29.81 -3.84
CA GLU A 63 -17.32 -29.46 -2.48
C GLU A 63 -15.94 -30.04 -2.16
N ILE A 64 -15.22 -29.36 -1.22
CA ILE A 64 -14.00 -29.91 -0.62
C ILE A 64 -14.39 -30.78 0.53
N GLN A 65 -14.11 -32.07 0.43
CA GLN A 65 -14.45 -33.06 1.46
C GLN A 65 -13.21 -33.87 1.83
N THR A 66 -13.24 -34.40 3.05
CA THR A 66 -12.20 -35.29 3.60
C THR A 66 -12.75 -36.68 3.69
N ILE A 67 -12.03 -37.68 3.15
CA ILE A 67 -12.41 -39.07 3.19
C ILE A 67 -11.21 -39.92 3.63
N THR A 68 -11.49 -41.04 4.27
CA THR A 68 -10.50 -42.06 4.63
C THR A 68 -10.73 -43.26 3.72
N ILE A 69 -9.70 -43.67 3.00
CA ILE A 69 -9.77 -44.66 1.92
C ILE A 69 -8.59 -45.63 1.96
N ILE A 70 -8.76 -46.75 1.30
CA ILE A 70 -7.71 -47.76 1.08
C ILE A 70 -7.43 -47.83 -0.43
N PRO A 71 -6.20 -47.51 -0.89
CA PRO A 71 -5.81 -47.69 -2.28
C PRO A 71 -5.78 -49.17 -2.66
N LEU A 72 -6.40 -49.49 -3.81
CA LEU A 72 -6.51 -50.88 -4.29
C LEU A 72 -5.59 -51.17 -5.48
N LYS A 73 -5.58 -50.24 -6.47
CA LYS A 73 -4.90 -50.48 -7.74
C LYS A 73 -4.40 -49.19 -8.36
N TYR A 74 -3.17 -49.23 -8.89
CA TYR A 74 -2.63 -48.14 -9.71
C TYR A 74 -2.93 -48.37 -11.19
N SER A 75 -3.17 -47.28 -11.91
CA SER A 75 -3.25 -47.25 -13.36
C SER A 75 -2.35 -46.10 -13.87
N PHE A 76 -1.20 -46.49 -14.42
CA PHE A 76 -0.21 -45.55 -14.95
C PHE A 76 -0.14 -45.72 -16.47
N PRO A 77 -0.87 -44.91 -17.23
CA PRO A 77 -0.89 -44.99 -18.68
C PRO A 77 0.44 -44.55 -19.27
N ARG A 78 0.97 -45.30 -20.24
CA ARG A 78 2.22 -44.97 -20.97
C ARG A 78 2.04 -43.86 -21.98
N VAL A 79 0.79 -43.42 -22.22
CA VAL A 79 0.46 -42.38 -23.22
C VAL A 79 0.65 -40.98 -22.58
N ARG A 80 1.40 -40.13 -23.25
CA ARG A 80 1.57 -38.71 -22.84
C ARG A 80 0.23 -38.01 -22.71
N ASN A 81 0.08 -37.19 -21.68
CA ASN A 81 -1.12 -36.39 -21.35
C ASN A 81 -2.30 -37.19 -20.72
N LEU A 82 -2.21 -38.46 -20.49
CA LEU A 82 -3.19 -39.15 -19.66
C LEU A 82 -2.81 -39.06 -18.18
N PRO A 83 -3.75 -38.80 -17.27
CA PRO A 83 -3.46 -38.70 -15.87
C PRO A 83 -3.24 -40.12 -15.25
N ASN A 84 -2.35 -40.16 -14.27
CA ASN A 84 -2.20 -41.33 -13.41
C ASN A 84 -3.45 -41.46 -12.51
N ARG A 85 -3.91 -42.66 -12.28
CA ARG A 85 -5.08 -42.98 -11.45
C ARG A 85 -4.74 -44.00 -10.37
N VAL A 86 -5.40 -43.82 -9.22
CA VAL A 86 -5.40 -44.77 -8.15
C VAL A 86 -6.84 -45.07 -7.80
N LEU A 87 -7.25 -46.29 -7.99
CA LEU A 87 -8.56 -46.77 -7.54
C LEU A 87 -8.47 -46.98 -6.03
N CYS A 88 -9.36 -46.37 -5.30
CA CYS A 88 -9.44 -46.43 -3.85
C CYS A 88 -10.87 -46.81 -3.43
N ARG A 89 -11.01 -47.36 -2.23
CA ARG A 89 -12.33 -47.69 -1.64
C ARG A 89 -12.42 -47.29 -0.18
N ASP A 90 -13.62 -47.12 0.30
CA ASP A 90 -13.99 -47.30 1.69
C ASP A 90 -14.98 -48.48 1.85
N ASP A 91 -15.65 -48.56 2.99
CA ASP A 91 -16.71 -49.55 3.26
C ASP A 91 -18.02 -49.27 2.49
N THR A 92 -18.16 -48.13 1.80
CA THR A 92 -19.40 -47.72 1.15
C THR A 92 -19.32 -47.57 -0.37
N GLY A 93 -18.13 -47.55 -0.95
CA GLY A 93 -17.97 -47.42 -2.39
C GLY A 93 -16.53 -47.26 -2.87
N GLU A 94 -16.40 -46.93 -4.16
CA GLU A 94 -15.11 -46.72 -4.83
C GLU A 94 -14.97 -45.30 -5.33
N ILE A 95 -13.74 -44.77 -5.36
CA ILE A 95 -13.37 -43.43 -5.88
C ILE A 95 -12.03 -43.50 -6.60
N ASP A 96 -11.92 -42.75 -7.71
CA ASP A 96 -10.68 -42.58 -8.44
C ASP A 96 -9.91 -41.34 -7.94
N CYS A 97 -8.68 -41.55 -7.45
CA CYS A 97 -7.74 -40.46 -7.23
C CYS A 97 -6.95 -40.20 -8.52
N VAL A 98 -7.09 -39.06 -9.11
CA VAL A 98 -6.54 -38.69 -10.43
C VAL A 98 -5.43 -37.67 -10.26
N PHE A 99 -4.24 -37.97 -10.81
CA PHE A 99 -3.04 -37.15 -10.71
C PHE A 99 -2.55 -36.74 -12.09
N PHE A 100 -2.55 -35.42 -12.34
CA PHE A 100 -1.92 -34.83 -13.51
C PHE A 100 -0.48 -34.42 -13.16
N ASN A 101 0.45 -34.69 -14.06
CA ASN A 101 1.87 -34.32 -13.93
C ASN A 101 2.57 -34.78 -12.64
N SER A 102 2.23 -35.96 -12.17
CA SER A 102 2.86 -36.58 -10.99
C SER A 102 3.61 -37.88 -11.36
N TYR A 103 4.75 -38.08 -10.74
CA TYR A 103 5.57 -39.29 -10.97
C TYR A 103 5.01 -40.52 -10.22
N GLU A 104 5.11 -41.71 -10.82
CA GLU A 104 4.62 -42.96 -10.23
C GLU A 104 5.19 -43.23 -8.83
N GLY A 105 6.51 -43.03 -8.64
CA GLY A 105 7.15 -43.23 -7.35
C GLY A 105 6.60 -42.34 -6.24
N TYR A 106 6.25 -41.12 -6.58
CA TYR A 106 5.60 -40.19 -5.65
C TYR A 106 4.21 -40.69 -5.26
N ILE A 107 3.39 -41.11 -6.25
CA ILE A 107 2.03 -41.58 -6.02
C ILE A 107 2.04 -42.83 -5.14
N LYS A 108 2.95 -43.81 -5.45
CA LYS A 108 3.12 -45.03 -4.64
C LYS A 108 3.50 -44.75 -3.19
N LYS A 109 4.29 -43.69 -2.96
CA LYS A 109 4.71 -43.26 -1.63
C LYS A 109 3.57 -42.65 -0.81
N ILE A 110 2.70 -41.81 -1.45
CA ILE A 110 1.62 -41.09 -0.73
C ILE A 110 0.32 -41.89 -0.62
N LEU A 111 0.11 -42.89 -1.47
CA LEU A 111 -1.06 -43.76 -1.52
C LEU A 111 -0.61 -45.21 -1.62
N PRO A 112 0.00 -45.81 -0.58
CA PRO A 112 0.44 -47.19 -0.59
C PRO A 112 -0.75 -48.13 -0.63
N ILE A 113 -0.71 -49.15 -1.49
CA ILE A 113 -1.78 -50.17 -1.61
C ILE A 113 -2.00 -50.90 -0.27
N GLY A 114 -3.27 -51.05 0.08
CA GLY A 114 -3.69 -51.82 1.26
C GLY A 114 -3.58 -51.07 2.59
N LYS A 115 -3.04 -49.82 2.60
CA LYS A 115 -2.98 -49.02 3.80
C LYS A 115 -4.10 -48.01 3.83
N GLU A 116 -4.61 -47.73 5.01
CA GLU A 116 -5.61 -46.66 5.21
C GLU A 116 -4.95 -45.28 5.10
N VAL A 117 -5.50 -44.44 4.26
CA VAL A 117 -5.00 -43.10 4.01
C VAL A 117 -6.16 -42.09 4.04
N THR A 118 -5.99 -41.00 4.78
CA THR A 118 -6.94 -39.86 4.75
C THR A 118 -6.52 -38.90 3.65
N ILE A 119 -7.48 -38.51 2.81
CA ILE A 119 -7.28 -37.55 1.74
C ILE A 119 -8.35 -36.46 1.77
N SER A 120 -7.99 -35.24 1.36
CA SER A 120 -8.94 -34.14 1.23
C SER A 120 -8.72 -33.36 -0.04
N GLY A 121 -9.82 -33.10 -0.74
CA GLY A 121 -9.81 -32.38 -2.00
C GLY A 121 -11.20 -32.11 -2.52
N LYS A 122 -11.27 -31.46 -3.70
CA LYS A 122 -12.52 -31.15 -4.36
C LYS A 122 -13.05 -32.40 -5.08
N ILE A 123 -14.27 -32.81 -4.73
CA ILE A 123 -14.93 -33.97 -5.31
C ILE A 123 -15.47 -33.58 -6.69
N LYS A 124 -15.24 -34.45 -7.67
CA LYS A 124 -15.82 -34.37 -9.02
C LYS A 124 -16.54 -35.70 -9.35
N TYR A 125 -17.43 -35.62 -10.33
CA TYR A 125 -18.10 -36.81 -10.84
C TYR A 125 -17.85 -36.91 -12.35
N PHE A 126 -17.29 -38.02 -12.79
CA PHE A 126 -16.95 -38.27 -14.19
C PHE A 126 -17.09 -39.70 -14.57
N ARG A 127 -17.75 -40.01 -15.69
CA ARG A 127 -18.00 -41.38 -16.18
C ARG A 127 -18.60 -42.31 -15.12
N ASN A 128 -19.65 -41.85 -14.46
CA ASN A 128 -20.37 -42.54 -13.40
C ASN A 128 -19.53 -42.94 -12.17
N LYS A 129 -18.41 -42.26 -11.92
CA LYS A 129 -17.58 -42.49 -10.72
C LYS A 129 -17.19 -41.15 -10.07
N TYR A 130 -17.13 -41.16 -8.75
CA TYR A 130 -16.53 -40.06 -8.01
C TYR A 130 -15.02 -39.98 -8.28
N GLN A 131 -14.50 -38.79 -8.37
CA GLN A 131 -13.09 -38.53 -8.60
C GLN A 131 -12.57 -37.43 -7.68
N LEU A 132 -11.34 -37.64 -7.16
CA LEU A 132 -10.53 -36.63 -6.50
C LEU A 132 -9.35 -36.26 -7.41
N THR A 133 -9.35 -35.05 -7.92
CA THR A 133 -8.32 -34.58 -8.85
C THR A 133 -7.23 -33.82 -8.12
N ASN A 134 -5.99 -34.25 -8.23
CA ASN A 134 -4.80 -33.66 -7.58
C ASN A 134 -5.07 -33.30 -6.12
N PRO A 135 -5.44 -34.23 -5.24
CA PRO A 135 -5.73 -33.96 -3.84
C PRO A 135 -4.54 -33.27 -3.18
N LYS A 136 -4.81 -32.13 -2.52
CA LYS A 136 -3.74 -31.31 -1.90
C LYS A 136 -3.25 -31.87 -0.57
N TYR A 137 -4.09 -32.59 0.13
CA TYR A 137 -3.84 -33.11 1.46
C TYR A 137 -4.01 -34.62 1.45
N ILE A 138 -2.92 -35.35 1.72
CA ILE A 138 -2.84 -36.79 1.78
C ILE A 138 -1.94 -37.17 2.95
N SER A 139 -2.39 -38.06 3.85
CA SER A 139 -1.59 -38.55 4.98
C SER A 139 -2.15 -39.85 5.53
N GLU A 140 -1.29 -40.73 5.99
CA GLU A 140 -1.65 -41.92 6.82
C GLU A 140 -2.13 -41.44 8.22
N ASP A 141 -1.57 -40.33 8.73
CA ASP A 141 -2.05 -39.69 9.95
C ASP A 141 -3.21 -38.75 9.66
N SER A 142 -4.41 -39.19 10.06
CA SER A 142 -5.64 -38.42 9.84
C SER A 142 -5.68 -37.12 10.62
N SER A 143 -4.99 -36.97 11.75
CA SER A 143 -4.99 -35.81 12.61
C SER A 143 -4.41 -34.57 11.90
N ILE A 144 -3.44 -34.78 10.99
CA ILE A 144 -2.82 -33.71 10.20
C ILE A 144 -3.80 -33.07 9.19
N ILE A 145 -4.80 -33.87 8.74
CA ILE A 145 -5.74 -33.42 7.71
C ILE A 145 -7.06 -32.98 8.34
N LYS A 146 -7.57 -33.73 9.32
CA LYS A 146 -8.86 -33.51 9.97
C LYS A 146 -8.85 -32.33 10.91
N GLN A 147 -8.49 -31.15 10.36
CA GLN A 147 -8.48 -29.87 11.07
C GLN A 147 -8.87 -28.74 10.13
N LYS A 148 -9.13 -27.57 10.70
CA LYS A 148 -9.35 -26.37 9.92
C LYS A 148 -8.02 -25.82 9.43
N HIS A 149 -7.93 -25.53 8.15
CA HIS A 149 -6.73 -24.97 7.52
C HIS A 149 -6.97 -23.57 7.01
N ASN A 150 -6.10 -22.64 7.35
CA ASN A 150 -6.14 -21.29 6.83
C ASN A 150 -5.82 -21.26 5.33
N SER A 151 -6.55 -20.44 4.60
CA SER A 151 -6.30 -20.12 3.19
C SER A 151 -5.73 -18.72 3.04
N TYR A 152 -4.54 -18.62 2.47
CA TYR A 152 -3.82 -17.35 2.24
C TYR A 152 -3.82 -16.96 0.77
N SER A 153 -3.52 -15.70 0.50
CA SER A 153 -3.22 -15.21 -0.84
C SER A 153 -1.86 -15.76 -1.31
N LEU A 154 -1.89 -16.92 -1.97
CA LEU A 154 -0.66 -17.59 -2.40
C LEU A 154 0.01 -16.88 -3.57
N THR A 155 1.32 -17.10 -3.68
CA THR A 155 2.14 -16.78 -4.85
C THR A 155 2.29 -18.03 -5.70
N GLU A 156 2.23 -17.89 -7.03
CA GLU A 156 2.51 -19.02 -7.93
C GLU A 156 3.87 -19.65 -7.59
N GLY A 157 3.88 -20.99 -7.46
CA GLY A 157 5.07 -21.76 -7.06
C GLY A 157 5.22 -22.01 -5.56
N ILE A 158 4.32 -21.49 -4.70
CA ILE A 158 4.29 -21.82 -3.26
C ILE A 158 2.96 -22.53 -2.94
N SER A 159 3.05 -23.76 -2.43
CA SER A 159 1.85 -24.50 -2.04
C SER A 159 1.28 -23.99 -0.71
N GLU A 160 -0.04 -24.09 -0.54
CA GLU A 160 -0.75 -23.74 0.70
C GLU A 160 -0.18 -24.47 1.93
N LYS A 161 0.15 -25.76 1.77
CA LYS A 161 0.76 -26.58 2.83
C LYS A 161 2.11 -26.01 3.30
N VAL A 162 2.97 -25.59 2.36
CA VAL A 162 4.28 -24.98 2.68
C VAL A 162 4.07 -23.64 3.35
N TYR A 163 3.17 -22.82 2.84
CA TYR A 163 2.89 -21.50 3.40
C TYR A 163 2.35 -21.59 4.84
N ASN A 164 1.36 -22.46 5.08
CA ASN A 164 0.82 -22.70 6.43
C ASN A 164 1.91 -23.19 7.40
N LYS A 165 2.80 -24.09 6.96
CA LYS A 165 3.90 -24.57 7.78
C LYS A 165 4.86 -23.44 8.19
N ILE A 166 5.15 -22.53 7.27
CA ILE A 166 6.02 -21.38 7.55
C ILE A 166 5.34 -20.43 8.54
N ILE A 167 4.06 -20.11 8.35
CA ILE A 167 3.30 -19.26 9.27
C ILE A 167 3.24 -19.88 10.67
N LEU A 168 2.93 -21.16 10.79
CA LEU A 168 2.92 -21.87 12.08
C LEU A 168 4.27 -21.81 12.78
N GLN A 169 5.37 -21.97 12.03
CA GLN A 169 6.71 -21.82 12.59
C GLN A 169 6.94 -20.41 13.16
N ILE A 170 6.48 -19.36 12.47
CA ILE A 170 6.60 -17.98 12.94
C ILE A 170 5.77 -17.77 14.21
N ILE A 171 4.51 -18.22 14.22
CA ILE A 171 3.59 -18.05 15.35
C ILE A 171 4.11 -18.77 16.60
N ASN A 172 4.64 -20.00 16.44
CA ASN A 172 5.18 -20.76 17.56
C ASN A 172 6.46 -20.16 18.14
N ASN A 173 7.23 -19.40 17.35
CA ASN A 173 8.44 -18.70 17.76
C ASN A 173 8.24 -17.19 17.87
N LEU A 174 6.98 -16.73 17.93
CA LEU A 174 6.67 -15.31 18.02
C LEU A 174 7.18 -14.76 19.35
N PRO A 175 8.14 -13.80 19.35
CA PRO A 175 8.65 -13.22 20.56
C PRO A 175 7.55 -12.40 21.26
N GLU A 176 7.58 -12.36 22.56
CA GLU A 176 6.73 -11.45 23.31
C GLU A 176 7.20 -10.02 23.09
N ILE A 177 6.27 -9.20 22.60
CA ILE A 177 6.49 -7.78 22.37
C ILE A 177 5.74 -7.03 23.46
N GLU A 178 6.45 -6.13 24.14
CA GLU A 178 5.85 -5.28 25.15
C GLU A 178 4.78 -4.38 24.54
N GLU A 179 3.65 -4.26 25.23
CA GLU A 179 2.53 -3.45 24.79
C GLU A 179 2.86 -1.95 24.84
N TRP A 180 2.67 -1.26 23.73
CA TRP A 180 3.01 0.17 23.59
C TRP A 180 1.83 1.13 23.82
N HIS A 181 0.62 0.59 23.96
CA HIS A 181 -0.55 1.42 24.24
C HIS A 181 -0.81 1.57 25.73
N SER A 182 -1.39 2.71 26.10
CA SER A 182 -1.88 2.92 27.46
C SER A 182 -3.06 1.99 27.78
N LYS A 183 -3.25 1.70 29.06
CA LYS A 183 -4.39 0.87 29.56
C LYS A 183 -5.75 1.39 29.08
N ASP A 184 -5.92 2.71 28.94
CA ASP A 184 -7.20 3.30 28.50
C ASP A 184 -7.46 3.06 27.01
N ILE A 185 -6.43 2.98 26.19
CA ILE A 185 -6.57 2.58 24.78
C ILE A 185 -6.88 1.09 24.71
N LEU A 186 -6.18 0.26 25.47
CA LEU A 186 -6.39 -1.20 25.45
C LEU A 186 -7.80 -1.59 25.90
N LYS A 187 -8.40 -0.88 26.85
CA LYS A 187 -9.80 -1.10 27.25
C LYS A 187 -10.78 -1.05 26.08
N LYS A 188 -10.52 -0.20 25.06
CA LYS A 188 -11.35 -0.11 23.84
C LYS A 188 -11.30 -1.38 23.00
N PHE A 189 -10.27 -2.21 23.19
CA PHE A 189 -10.05 -3.48 22.52
C PHE A 189 -10.14 -4.67 23.49
N ASN A 190 -10.94 -4.56 24.54
CA ASN A 190 -11.10 -5.61 25.56
C ASN A 190 -9.77 -6.07 26.21
N ASN A 191 -8.81 -5.17 26.37
CA ASN A 191 -7.45 -5.42 26.85
C ASN A 191 -6.67 -6.45 26.01
N ILE A 192 -6.99 -6.59 24.74
CA ILE A 192 -6.30 -7.51 23.82
C ILE A 192 -4.97 -6.90 23.40
N GLY A 193 -3.86 -7.61 23.63
CA GLY A 193 -2.53 -7.24 23.21
C GLY A 193 -2.25 -7.52 21.74
N TRP A 194 -1.13 -6.99 21.25
CA TRP A 194 -0.71 -7.20 19.85
C TRP A 194 -0.40 -8.67 19.55
N ASN A 195 0.38 -9.32 20.44
CA ASN A 195 0.74 -10.73 20.27
C ASN A 195 -0.49 -11.64 20.18
N ASP A 196 -1.46 -11.43 21.08
CA ASP A 196 -2.70 -12.19 21.08
C ASP A 196 -3.52 -11.94 19.81
N SER A 197 -3.58 -10.69 19.36
CA SER A 197 -4.28 -10.33 18.13
C SER A 197 -3.71 -11.06 16.92
N ILE A 198 -2.39 -11.06 16.74
CA ILE A 198 -1.72 -11.76 15.65
C ILE A 198 -1.94 -13.28 15.72
N LYS A 199 -1.72 -13.90 16.88
CA LYS A 199 -1.92 -15.33 17.07
C LYS A 199 -3.35 -15.74 16.74
N LYS A 200 -4.32 -15.05 17.33
CA LYS A 200 -5.75 -15.34 17.16
C LYS A 200 -6.26 -15.14 15.73
N LEU A 201 -5.73 -14.16 14.99
CA LEU A 201 -6.10 -13.97 13.57
C LEU A 201 -5.54 -15.03 12.64
N HIS A 202 -4.48 -15.72 13.04
CA HIS A 202 -3.95 -16.88 12.34
C HIS A 202 -4.51 -18.24 12.81
N GLU A 203 -5.33 -18.27 13.86
CA GLU A 203 -6.04 -19.46 14.29
C GLU A 203 -7.32 -19.67 13.45
N PRO A 204 -7.49 -20.84 12.80
CA PRO A 204 -8.66 -21.07 11.94
C PRO A 204 -9.98 -21.19 12.71
N GLU A 205 -9.93 -21.41 14.03
CA GLU A 205 -11.12 -21.62 14.87
C GLU A 205 -11.83 -20.33 15.29
N ASN A 206 -11.13 -19.20 15.27
CA ASN A 206 -11.66 -17.91 15.73
C ASN A 206 -12.46 -17.17 14.64
N ILE A 207 -13.66 -17.66 14.35
CA ILE A 207 -14.55 -17.08 13.37
C ILE A 207 -15.75 -16.48 14.08
N GLY A 208 -16.10 -15.25 13.69
CA GLY A 208 -17.24 -14.51 14.24
C GLY A 208 -16.83 -13.18 14.89
N LYS A 209 -17.66 -12.68 15.79
CA LYS A 209 -17.51 -11.36 16.45
C LYS A 209 -16.14 -11.14 17.14
N PHE A 210 -15.53 -12.21 17.66
CA PHE A 210 -14.20 -12.11 18.30
C PHE A 210 -13.08 -11.76 17.30
N LYS A 211 -13.14 -12.27 16.06
CA LYS A 211 -12.15 -11.97 15.03
C LYS A 211 -12.14 -10.48 14.69
N GLU A 212 -13.29 -9.83 14.76
CA GLU A 212 -13.41 -8.40 14.49
C GLU A 212 -12.61 -7.55 15.49
N ASN A 213 -12.66 -7.87 16.80
CA ASN A 213 -11.90 -7.14 17.81
C ASN A 213 -10.38 -7.28 17.63
N PHE A 214 -9.88 -8.46 17.30
CA PHE A 214 -8.46 -8.69 17.00
C PHE A 214 -8.02 -7.91 15.76
N TYR A 215 -8.85 -7.93 14.71
CA TYR A 215 -8.60 -7.18 13.49
C TYR A 215 -8.60 -5.67 13.74
N GLN A 216 -9.59 -5.15 14.47
CA GLN A 216 -9.68 -3.74 14.82
C GLN A 216 -8.47 -3.28 15.63
N ARG A 217 -7.96 -4.13 16.54
CA ARG A 217 -6.75 -3.84 17.30
C ARG A 217 -5.54 -3.63 16.38
N LEU A 218 -5.31 -4.52 15.43
CA LEU A 218 -4.19 -4.40 14.47
C LEU A 218 -4.40 -3.25 13.48
N ALA A 219 -5.63 -3.03 13.01
CA ALA A 219 -5.96 -1.89 12.15
C ALA A 219 -5.69 -0.55 12.84
N TYR A 220 -5.99 -0.46 14.15
CA TYR A 220 -5.65 0.71 14.95
C TYR A 220 -4.14 0.94 14.99
N ASP A 221 -3.33 -0.11 15.17
CA ASP A 221 -1.87 0.01 15.19
C ASP A 221 -1.32 0.49 13.85
N GLU A 222 -1.83 -0.03 12.74
CA GLU A 222 -1.41 0.38 11.40
C GLU A 222 -1.69 1.88 11.16
N ILE A 223 -2.90 2.32 11.52
CA ILE A 223 -3.28 3.72 11.42
C ILE A 223 -2.43 4.58 12.36
N PHE A 224 -2.28 4.16 13.62
CA PHE A 224 -1.51 4.89 14.64
C PHE A 224 -0.05 5.02 14.26
N SER A 225 0.59 3.95 13.79
CA SER A 225 1.98 3.99 13.32
C SER A 225 2.16 4.96 12.15
N THR A 226 1.18 4.99 11.23
CA THR A 226 1.15 5.95 10.12
C THR A 226 1.10 7.39 10.64
N PHE A 227 0.25 7.68 11.63
CA PHE A 227 0.19 9.01 12.24
C PHE A 227 1.47 9.39 12.98
N LEU A 228 2.11 8.44 13.67
CA LEU A 228 3.39 8.67 14.34
C LEU A 228 4.50 9.03 13.35
N VAL A 229 4.65 8.23 12.29
CA VAL A 229 5.64 8.50 11.23
C VAL A 229 5.39 9.88 10.61
N ASN A 230 4.15 10.19 10.31
CA ASN A 230 3.76 11.47 9.78
C ASN A 230 4.08 12.63 10.74
N SER A 231 3.80 12.45 12.03
CA SER A 231 4.13 13.45 13.05
C SER A 231 5.64 13.73 13.11
N GLU A 232 6.45 12.67 13.07
CA GLU A 232 7.92 12.81 13.07
C GLU A 232 8.45 13.48 11.80
N ILE A 233 7.89 13.16 10.64
CA ILE A 233 8.24 13.84 9.38
C ILE A 233 7.88 15.33 9.48
N ARG A 234 6.69 15.68 9.98
CA ARG A 234 6.29 17.09 10.20
C ARG A 234 7.26 17.82 11.13
N LYS A 235 7.65 17.19 12.25
CA LYS A 235 8.63 17.77 13.16
C LYS A 235 9.97 18.01 12.46
N LYS A 236 10.44 17.04 11.65
CA LYS A 236 11.68 17.17 10.88
C LYS A 236 11.58 18.32 9.85
N ILE A 237 10.49 18.43 9.11
CA ILE A 237 10.28 19.53 8.15
C ILE A 237 10.26 20.88 8.86
N LYS A 238 9.53 21.01 9.98
CA LYS A 238 9.49 22.26 10.78
C LYS A 238 10.85 22.67 11.35
N ARG A 239 11.80 21.72 11.52
CA ARG A 239 13.17 22.05 11.95
C ARG A 239 14.06 22.59 10.83
N ILE A 240 13.66 22.45 9.56
CA ILE A 240 14.43 23.00 8.44
C ILE A 240 14.28 24.51 8.45
N LYS A 241 15.37 25.20 8.70
CA LYS A 241 15.43 26.66 8.66
C LYS A 241 15.51 27.15 7.22
N LYS A 242 14.78 28.17 6.90
CA LYS A 242 14.73 28.84 5.60
C LYS A 242 14.95 30.35 5.73
N THR A 243 15.23 30.99 4.62
CA THR A 243 15.20 32.47 4.52
C THR A 243 13.74 32.94 4.61
N LYS A 244 13.48 33.88 5.54
CA LYS A 244 12.17 34.52 5.67
C LYS A 244 11.79 35.24 4.37
N LYS A 245 10.55 35.16 4.01
CA LYS A 245 10.01 35.95 2.88
C LYS A 245 9.42 37.24 3.42
N ASN A 246 10.05 38.34 3.07
CA ASN A 246 9.61 39.65 3.48
C ASN A 246 8.89 40.33 2.31
N PHE A 247 7.61 40.59 2.44
CA PHE A 247 6.80 41.22 1.43
C PHE A 247 5.95 42.38 2.04
N ASN A 248 5.62 43.36 1.21
CA ASN A 248 4.76 44.44 1.63
C ASN A 248 3.29 44.05 1.46
N ILE A 249 2.55 43.99 2.57
CA ILE A 249 1.13 43.62 2.59
C ILE A 249 0.26 44.60 1.79
N ASN A 250 0.65 45.87 1.68
CA ASN A 250 -0.09 46.88 0.91
C ASN A 250 -0.13 46.50 -0.58
N LYS A 251 0.95 45.98 -1.14
CA LYS A 251 0.97 45.49 -2.53
C LYS A 251 0.04 44.30 -2.74
N GLN A 252 -0.12 43.45 -1.74
CA GLN A 252 -1.12 42.39 -1.78
C GLN A 252 -2.54 42.97 -1.78
N ASN A 253 -2.80 43.96 -0.93
CA ASN A 253 -4.12 44.63 -0.84
C ASN A 253 -4.47 45.36 -2.14
N GLU A 254 -3.50 45.92 -2.84
CA GLU A 254 -3.69 46.54 -4.18
C GLU A 254 -4.14 45.48 -5.22
N ILE A 255 -3.67 44.24 -5.13
CA ILE A 255 -4.16 43.19 -6.01
C ILE A 255 -5.55 42.75 -5.60
N ILE A 256 -5.81 42.62 -4.30
CA ILE A 256 -7.13 42.23 -3.79
C ILE A 256 -8.18 43.27 -4.21
N SER A 257 -7.85 44.56 -4.18
CA SER A 257 -8.78 45.65 -4.61
C SER A 257 -9.13 45.64 -6.10
N LYS A 258 -8.29 44.97 -6.94
CA LYS A 258 -8.55 44.77 -8.38
C LYS A 258 -9.45 43.59 -8.67
N LEU A 259 -9.78 42.77 -7.69
CA LEU A 259 -10.72 41.67 -7.86
C LEU A 259 -12.14 42.23 -7.96
N HIS A 260 -12.95 41.65 -8.84
CA HIS A 260 -14.37 42.00 -8.99
C HIS A 260 -15.26 41.45 -7.85
N PHE A 261 -14.65 40.88 -6.82
CA PHE A 261 -15.31 40.29 -5.65
C PHE A 261 -14.44 40.48 -4.41
N SER A 262 -15.04 40.41 -3.23
CA SER A 262 -14.33 40.42 -1.95
C SER A 262 -13.95 39.01 -1.52
N LEU A 263 -12.80 38.86 -0.87
CA LEU A 263 -12.41 37.60 -0.27
C LEU A 263 -13.33 37.26 0.90
N THR A 264 -13.72 35.99 1.02
CA THR A 264 -14.49 35.48 2.17
C THR A 264 -13.67 35.54 3.47
N LYS A 265 -14.34 35.46 4.62
CA LYS A 265 -13.67 35.39 5.92
C LYS A 265 -12.65 34.23 5.98
N ASP A 266 -13.00 33.03 5.46
CA ASP A 266 -12.14 31.88 5.47
C ASP A 266 -10.96 32.02 4.50
N GLN A 267 -11.16 32.62 3.33
CA GLN A 267 -10.06 32.94 2.39
C GLN A 267 -9.06 33.91 3.02
N ASN A 268 -9.55 34.98 3.67
CA ASN A 268 -8.71 35.95 4.37
C ASN A 268 -7.93 35.29 5.53
N LYS A 269 -8.60 34.47 6.34
CA LYS A 269 -7.97 33.72 7.43
C LYS A 269 -6.86 32.80 6.89
N THR A 270 -7.18 31.99 5.86
CA THR A 270 -6.23 31.06 5.24
C THR A 270 -5.03 31.80 4.65
N LEU A 271 -5.26 32.93 3.94
CA LEU A 271 -4.19 33.74 3.38
C LEU A 271 -3.29 34.31 4.48
N SER A 272 -3.88 34.81 5.58
CA SER A 272 -3.13 35.29 6.75
C SER A 272 -2.24 34.18 7.36
N GLU A 273 -2.76 32.97 7.50
CA GLU A 273 -2.00 31.83 8.00
C GLU A 273 -0.83 31.45 7.07
N ILE A 274 -1.07 31.41 5.76
CA ILE A 274 -0.02 31.16 4.76
C ILE A 274 1.04 32.28 4.80
N ASN A 275 0.63 33.52 4.89
CA ASN A 275 1.54 34.66 4.99
C ASN A 275 2.42 34.59 6.23
N LYS A 276 1.85 34.21 7.37
CA LYS A 276 2.61 33.97 8.62
C LYS A 276 3.66 32.88 8.44
N ASP A 277 3.32 31.79 7.77
CA ASP A 277 4.26 30.70 7.48
C ASP A 277 5.35 31.12 6.50
N LEU A 278 5.02 31.89 5.46
CA LEU A 278 5.99 32.43 4.51
C LEU A 278 7.02 33.36 5.19
N CYS A 279 6.59 34.18 6.14
CA CYS A 279 7.44 35.07 6.93
C CYS A 279 8.22 34.36 8.05
N SER A 280 7.91 33.11 8.35
CA SER A 280 8.59 32.36 9.41
C SER A 280 9.97 31.86 8.96
N GLU A 281 10.82 31.52 9.93
CA GLU A 281 12.10 30.85 9.67
C GLU A 281 11.97 29.36 9.36
N ASN A 282 10.79 28.79 9.59
CA ASN A 282 10.56 27.36 9.40
C ASN A 282 9.95 27.13 8.03
N LYS A 283 10.36 26.02 7.39
CA LYS A 283 9.82 25.63 6.09
C LYS A 283 8.32 25.33 6.19
N MET A 284 7.52 25.94 5.31
CA MET A 284 6.10 25.66 5.19
C MET A 284 5.87 24.43 4.33
N PHE A 285 5.03 23.53 4.83
CA PHE A 285 4.44 22.44 4.07
C PHE A 285 2.95 22.39 4.45
N ARG A 286 2.09 23.02 3.64
CA ARG A 286 0.69 23.26 3.98
C ARG A 286 -0.26 22.67 2.93
N LEU A 287 -1.36 22.10 3.41
CA LEU A 287 -2.48 21.65 2.57
C LEU A 287 -3.59 22.73 2.62
N LEU A 288 -3.96 23.25 1.46
CA LEU A 288 -5.11 24.10 1.23
C LEU A 288 -6.26 23.24 0.69
N GLN A 289 -7.21 22.95 1.55
CA GLN A 289 -8.39 22.16 1.22
C GLN A 289 -9.63 23.04 1.12
N GLY A 290 -10.52 22.72 0.19
CA GLY A 290 -11.80 23.38 0.03
C GLY A 290 -12.53 22.85 -1.19
N ASP A 291 -13.83 23.03 -1.27
CA ASP A 291 -14.65 22.52 -2.37
C ASP A 291 -14.25 23.13 -3.74
N VAL A 292 -14.74 22.52 -4.82
CA VAL A 292 -14.60 23.08 -6.16
C VAL A 292 -15.29 24.45 -6.18
N GLY A 293 -14.60 25.48 -6.70
CA GLY A 293 -15.14 26.84 -6.71
C GLY A 293 -14.91 27.65 -5.43
N SER A 294 -14.37 27.08 -4.34
CA SER A 294 -14.10 27.81 -3.08
C SER A 294 -13.01 28.89 -3.16
N GLY A 295 -12.40 29.10 -4.32
CA GLY A 295 -11.40 30.14 -4.54
C GLY A 295 -9.97 29.78 -4.09
N LYS A 296 -9.62 28.50 -3.92
CA LYS A 296 -8.26 28.04 -3.61
C LYS A 296 -7.19 28.65 -4.51
N THR A 297 -7.49 28.74 -5.81
CA THR A 297 -6.57 29.30 -6.81
C THR A 297 -6.22 30.76 -6.52
N ILE A 298 -7.19 31.58 -6.12
CA ILE A 298 -6.94 33.01 -5.77
C ILE A 298 -6.03 33.11 -4.54
N VAL A 299 -6.31 32.33 -3.48
CA VAL A 299 -5.48 32.32 -2.27
C VAL A 299 -4.04 31.86 -2.62
N SER A 300 -3.89 30.85 -3.47
CA SER A 300 -2.57 30.37 -3.89
C SER A 300 -1.82 31.39 -4.75
N LEU A 301 -2.49 32.09 -5.66
CA LEU A 301 -1.87 33.14 -6.49
C LEU A 301 -1.47 34.36 -5.65
N LEU A 302 -2.26 34.76 -4.65
CA LEU A 302 -1.88 35.83 -3.72
C LEU A 302 -0.64 35.42 -2.90
N SER A 303 -0.54 34.16 -2.48
CA SER A 303 0.64 33.64 -1.80
C SER A 303 1.87 33.57 -2.74
N ALA A 304 1.66 33.24 -4.02
CA ALA A 304 2.69 33.30 -5.06
C ALA A 304 3.20 34.73 -5.25
N PHE A 305 2.29 35.72 -5.33
CA PHE A 305 2.64 37.10 -5.45
C PHE A 305 3.52 37.60 -4.31
N ASN A 306 3.18 37.27 -3.06
CA ASN A 306 3.97 37.63 -1.89
C ASN A 306 5.38 37.01 -1.94
N THR A 307 5.48 35.79 -2.42
CA THR A 307 6.77 35.08 -2.61
C THR A 307 7.62 35.80 -3.68
N ILE A 308 7.02 36.20 -4.79
CA ILE A 308 7.69 36.92 -5.88
C ILE A 308 8.18 38.28 -5.37
N ASN A 309 7.35 39.03 -4.63
CA ASN A 309 7.75 40.31 -4.03
C ASN A 309 8.89 40.18 -3.00
N SER A 310 9.09 39.01 -2.45
CA SER A 310 10.25 38.68 -1.60
C SER A 310 11.51 38.31 -2.42
N GLY A 311 11.45 38.42 -3.74
CA GLY A 311 12.58 38.14 -4.63
C GLY A 311 12.83 36.67 -4.94
N PHE A 312 11.83 35.82 -4.78
CA PHE A 312 11.90 34.38 -5.11
C PHE A 312 11.10 34.03 -6.36
N GLN A 313 11.38 32.89 -6.94
CA GLN A 313 10.63 32.30 -8.05
C GLN A 313 9.55 31.36 -7.52
N VAL A 314 8.47 31.20 -8.26
CA VAL A 314 7.35 30.34 -7.93
C VAL A 314 7.09 29.33 -9.05
N ALA A 315 6.82 28.07 -8.69
CA ALA A 315 6.37 27.03 -9.61
C ALA A 315 4.94 26.61 -9.27
N VAL A 316 4.06 26.60 -10.26
CA VAL A 316 2.67 26.16 -10.11
C VAL A 316 2.45 24.93 -10.98
N MET A 317 2.13 23.81 -10.35
CA MET A 317 1.89 22.57 -11.02
C MET A 317 0.41 22.20 -11.00
N ALA A 318 -0.12 21.85 -12.16
CA ALA A 318 -1.46 21.31 -12.33
C ALA A 318 -1.43 19.92 -12.96
N PRO A 319 -2.43 19.06 -12.71
CA PRO A 319 -2.43 17.68 -13.21
C PRO A 319 -2.57 17.59 -14.73
N THR A 320 -3.18 18.58 -15.36
CA THR A 320 -3.42 18.61 -16.81
C THR A 320 -2.94 19.93 -17.42
N GLU A 321 -2.64 19.92 -18.72
CA GLU A 321 -2.24 21.14 -19.45
C GLU A 321 -3.36 22.19 -19.49
N ILE A 322 -4.61 21.73 -19.53
CA ILE A 322 -5.79 22.61 -19.54
C ILE A 322 -5.84 23.41 -18.25
N LEU A 323 -5.71 22.74 -17.11
CA LEU A 323 -5.71 23.41 -15.79
C LEU A 323 -4.49 24.33 -15.61
N ALA A 324 -3.30 23.87 -16.04
CA ALA A 324 -2.11 24.72 -16.00
C ALA A 324 -2.30 26.01 -16.82
N ARG A 325 -2.93 25.90 -17.98
CA ARG A 325 -3.26 27.07 -18.84
C ARG A 325 -4.33 27.97 -18.22
N GLN A 326 -5.33 27.41 -17.56
CA GLN A 326 -6.34 28.19 -16.84
C GLN A 326 -5.70 29.02 -15.71
N HIS A 327 -4.85 28.40 -14.89
CA HIS A 327 -4.11 29.10 -13.83
C HIS A 327 -3.18 30.18 -14.40
N PHE A 328 -2.49 29.88 -15.49
CA PHE A 328 -1.62 30.83 -16.18
C PHE A 328 -2.40 32.05 -16.69
N LEU A 329 -3.55 31.85 -17.34
CA LEU A 329 -4.38 32.95 -17.83
C LEU A 329 -4.95 33.81 -16.70
N LEU A 330 -5.36 33.16 -15.60
CA LEU A 330 -5.82 33.85 -14.40
C LEU A 330 -4.70 34.71 -13.78
N ALA A 331 -3.50 34.16 -13.66
CA ALA A 331 -2.33 34.86 -13.16
C ALA A 331 -1.97 36.08 -14.06
N LYS A 332 -2.05 35.96 -15.38
CA LYS A 332 -1.84 37.05 -16.33
C LYS A 332 -2.87 38.18 -16.20
N LYS A 333 -4.11 37.84 -15.84
CA LYS A 333 -5.15 38.85 -15.58
C LYS A 333 -4.95 39.57 -14.23
N LEU A 334 -4.46 38.81 -13.23
CA LEU A 334 -4.34 39.27 -11.86
C LEU A 334 -3.06 40.10 -11.62
N PHE A 335 -1.95 39.69 -12.21
CA PHE A 335 -0.65 40.30 -11.94
C PHE A 335 -0.33 41.41 -12.93
N SER A 336 0.43 42.39 -12.47
CA SER A 336 0.92 43.51 -13.32
C SER A 336 1.93 42.99 -14.35
N ARG A 337 2.12 43.78 -15.45
CA ARG A 337 3.06 43.46 -16.53
C ARG A 337 4.53 43.29 -16.09
N ASN A 338 4.86 43.80 -14.90
CA ASN A 338 6.22 43.68 -14.34
C ASN A 338 6.56 42.28 -13.87
N ILE A 339 5.57 41.40 -13.61
CA ILE A 339 5.79 39.99 -13.23
C ILE A 339 5.90 39.15 -14.50
N LYS A 340 7.03 38.44 -14.63
CA LYS A 340 7.33 37.60 -15.79
C LYS A 340 6.72 36.21 -15.57
N ILE A 341 5.67 35.92 -16.33
CA ILE A 341 4.84 34.70 -16.22
C ILE A 341 5.05 33.84 -17.45
N GLU A 342 5.36 32.58 -17.25
CA GLU A 342 5.55 31.59 -18.34
C GLU A 342 4.77 30.30 -18.12
N LEU A 343 4.51 29.59 -19.21
CA LEU A 343 3.82 28.28 -19.21
C LEU A 343 4.66 27.27 -19.99
N ILE A 344 4.97 26.15 -19.35
CA ILE A 344 5.53 24.99 -20.06
C ILE A 344 4.43 23.97 -20.33
N SER A 345 4.15 23.69 -21.60
CA SER A 345 3.20 22.67 -22.04
C SER A 345 3.88 21.53 -22.80
N GLY A 346 3.22 20.38 -22.89
CA GLY A 346 3.69 19.27 -23.73
C GLY A 346 3.82 19.64 -25.20
N LYS A 347 2.97 20.57 -25.67
CA LYS A 347 2.91 21.06 -27.04
C LYS A 347 4.00 22.10 -27.39
N SER A 348 4.72 22.64 -26.40
CA SER A 348 5.82 23.59 -26.66
C SER A 348 6.94 22.90 -27.43
N SER A 349 7.51 23.59 -28.44
CA SER A 349 8.64 23.08 -29.20
C SER A 349 9.87 22.83 -28.30
N TYR A 350 10.78 21.97 -28.74
CA TYR A 350 12.02 21.73 -27.98
C TYR A 350 12.86 23.01 -27.84
N LYS A 351 12.87 23.88 -28.87
CA LYS A 351 13.56 25.16 -28.85
C LYS A 351 12.96 26.10 -27.83
N ASP A 352 11.62 26.24 -27.81
CA ASP A 352 10.93 27.12 -26.85
C ASP A 352 11.15 26.66 -25.40
N LYS A 353 11.07 25.33 -25.17
CA LYS A 353 11.37 24.76 -23.85
C LYS A 353 12.78 25.13 -23.39
N LYS A 354 13.78 25.00 -24.26
CA LYS A 354 15.17 25.34 -23.93
C LYS A 354 15.33 26.82 -23.59
N VAL A 355 14.66 27.71 -24.31
CA VAL A 355 14.66 29.15 -24.04
C VAL A 355 14.01 29.45 -22.69
N ILE A 356 12.85 28.86 -22.40
CA ILE A 356 12.16 29.03 -21.11
C ILE A 356 13.04 28.54 -19.96
N LEU A 357 13.67 27.37 -20.10
CA LEU A 357 14.55 26.81 -19.07
C LEU A 357 15.76 27.72 -18.79
N ASN A 358 16.39 28.27 -19.83
CA ASN A 358 17.48 29.22 -19.66
C ASN A 358 17.03 30.51 -18.96
N LYS A 359 15.86 31.06 -19.31
CA LYS A 359 15.29 32.21 -18.64
C LYS A 359 14.98 31.90 -17.16
N LEU A 360 14.53 30.70 -16.86
CA LEU A 360 14.19 30.26 -15.50
C LEU A 360 15.45 30.16 -14.62
N SER A 361 16.52 29.54 -15.12
CA SER A 361 17.81 29.43 -14.40
C SER A 361 18.50 30.76 -14.21
N ASN A 362 18.23 31.76 -15.06
CA ASN A 362 18.75 33.13 -14.94
C ASN A 362 17.85 34.09 -14.14
N LYS A 363 16.75 33.60 -13.54
CA LYS A 363 15.77 34.40 -12.78
C LYS A 363 15.07 35.48 -13.63
N GLN A 364 14.92 35.23 -14.94
CA GLN A 364 14.15 36.12 -15.84
C GLN A 364 12.66 35.74 -15.88
N ILE A 365 12.24 34.72 -15.14
CA ILE A 365 10.87 34.28 -14.96
C ILE A 365 10.59 34.25 -13.46
N ASP A 366 9.52 34.93 -13.04
CA ASP A 366 9.11 35.03 -11.64
C ASP A 366 8.17 33.86 -11.25
N ILE A 367 7.26 33.50 -12.14
CA ILE A 367 6.32 32.41 -11.93
C ILE A 367 6.16 31.58 -13.19
N ILE A 368 6.22 30.26 -13.00
CA ILE A 368 6.07 29.30 -14.08
C ILE A 368 4.95 28.32 -13.79
N PHE A 369 4.11 28.10 -14.81
CA PHE A 369 3.03 27.13 -14.78
C PHE A 369 3.36 25.92 -15.64
N GLY A 370 2.88 24.73 -15.25
CA GLY A 370 3.04 23.53 -16.06
C GLY A 370 2.50 22.29 -15.39
N THR A 371 2.78 21.14 -16.00
CA THR A 371 2.45 19.83 -15.46
C THR A 371 3.67 19.22 -14.76
N HIS A 372 3.65 17.91 -14.50
CA HIS A 372 4.77 17.15 -13.91
C HIS A 372 6.13 17.38 -14.61
N ALA A 373 6.13 17.88 -15.84
CA ALA A 373 7.35 18.20 -16.59
C ALA A 373 8.22 19.25 -15.87
N LEU A 374 7.65 20.14 -15.05
CA LEU A 374 8.38 21.13 -14.26
C LEU A 374 9.38 20.51 -13.26
N PHE A 375 9.18 19.25 -12.88
CA PHE A 375 10.01 18.56 -11.89
C PHE A 375 11.01 17.56 -12.49
N GLN A 376 11.17 17.57 -13.82
CA GLN A 376 12.22 16.79 -14.46
C GLN A 376 13.61 17.35 -14.07
N LYS A 377 14.64 16.48 -14.01
CA LYS A 377 16.00 16.85 -13.59
C LYS A 377 16.58 18.05 -14.33
N LYS A 378 16.18 18.25 -15.58
CA LYS A 378 16.67 19.33 -16.47
C LYS A 378 16.12 20.73 -16.13
N VAL A 379 15.10 20.84 -15.27
CA VAL A 379 14.51 22.14 -14.92
C VAL A 379 15.21 22.69 -13.68
N GLU A 380 15.93 23.76 -13.82
CA GLU A 380 16.68 24.41 -12.73
C GLU A 380 16.12 25.81 -12.45
N PHE A 381 16.02 26.12 -11.18
CA PHE A 381 15.58 27.42 -10.68
C PHE A 381 16.76 28.12 -10.00
N LYS A 382 16.93 29.41 -10.23
CA LYS A 382 17.97 30.18 -9.54
C LYS A 382 17.63 30.42 -8.06
N LYS A 383 16.37 30.70 -7.76
CA LYS A 383 15.91 31.02 -6.39
C LYS A 383 14.45 30.63 -6.19
N LEU A 384 14.17 29.32 -6.20
CA LEU A 384 12.81 28.82 -5.99
C LEU A 384 12.38 29.02 -4.53
N GLY A 385 11.27 29.70 -4.30
CA GLY A 385 10.75 30.02 -2.96
C GLY A 385 9.42 29.37 -2.62
N LEU A 386 8.60 29.05 -3.62
CA LEU A 386 7.31 28.43 -3.39
C LEU A 386 6.97 27.46 -4.54
N ILE A 387 6.49 26.29 -4.16
CA ILE A 387 5.86 25.34 -5.07
C ILE A 387 4.39 25.23 -4.69
N ILE A 388 3.52 25.40 -5.67
CA ILE A 388 2.08 25.19 -5.55
C ILE A 388 1.70 23.99 -6.39
N ILE A 389 0.99 23.03 -5.80
CA ILE A 389 0.55 21.80 -6.47
C ILE A 389 -0.95 21.71 -6.38
N ASP A 390 -1.60 21.74 -7.53
CA ASP A 390 -3.03 21.56 -7.61
C ASP A 390 -3.40 20.06 -7.78
N GLU A 391 -4.49 19.65 -7.12
CA GLU A 391 -5.05 18.28 -7.15
C GLU A 391 -3.98 17.19 -6.91
N GLN A 392 -3.29 17.31 -5.79
CA GLN A 392 -2.14 16.46 -5.44
C GLN A 392 -2.42 14.94 -5.50
N HIS A 393 -3.67 14.51 -5.30
CA HIS A 393 -4.06 13.09 -5.33
C HIS A 393 -3.79 12.42 -6.69
N LYS A 394 -3.67 13.20 -7.76
CA LYS A 394 -3.31 12.72 -9.11
C LYS A 394 -1.81 12.46 -9.30
N PHE A 395 -0.98 12.75 -8.30
CA PHE A 395 0.47 12.59 -8.37
C PHE A 395 0.97 11.40 -7.54
N GLY A 396 1.84 10.58 -8.13
CA GLY A 396 2.44 9.43 -7.46
C GLY A 396 3.48 9.80 -6.39
N VAL A 397 3.76 8.88 -5.46
CA VAL A 397 4.73 9.05 -4.35
C VAL A 397 6.13 9.44 -4.85
N SER A 398 6.60 8.81 -5.93
CA SER A 398 7.93 9.08 -6.51
C SER A 398 8.05 10.49 -7.08
N GLN A 399 6.95 11.05 -7.59
CA GLN A 399 6.92 12.41 -8.14
C GLN A 399 6.98 13.44 -7.01
N ARG A 400 6.30 13.18 -5.89
CA ARG A 400 6.34 14.02 -4.69
C ARG A 400 7.72 14.05 -4.05
N LYS A 401 8.42 12.91 -3.99
CA LYS A 401 9.81 12.85 -3.49
C LYS A 401 10.75 13.71 -4.34
N LYS A 402 10.68 13.59 -5.66
CA LYS A 402 11.48 14.43 -6.58
C LYS A 402 11.22 15.93 -6.40
N LEU A 403 10.01 16.28 -6.00
CA LEU A 403 9.60 17.64 -5.73
C LEU A 403 10.22 18.15 -4.42
N SER A 404 10.19 17.35 -3.37
CA SER A 404 10.86 17.65 -2.11
C SER A 404 12.36 17.84 -2.29
N ASP A 405 12.99 17.01 -3.12
CA ASP A 405 14.44 17.08 -3.38
C ASP A 405 14.82 18.36 -4.15
N LYS A 406 13.97 18.84 -5.08
CA LYS A 406 14.16 20.12 -5.80
C LYS A 406 13.85 21.35 -4.97
N ALA A 407 12.99 21.20 -4.00
CA ALA A 407 12.48 22.31 -3.20
C ALA A 407 13.55 23.00 -2.32
N GLY A 408 14.80 22.54 -2.27
CA GLY A 408 15.86 23.18 -1.50
C GLY A 408 15.46 23.57 -0.07
N LYS A 409 16.33 24.26 0.66
CA LYS A 409 16.03 24.71 2.03
C LYS A 409 14.99 25.84 2.06
N ASP A 410 15.08 26.77 1.14
CA ASP A 410 14.28 28.01 1.13
C ASP A 410 12.93 27.91 0.47
N CYS A 411 12.60 26.75 -0.12
CA CYS A 411 11.36 26.57 -0.86
C CYS A 411 10.25 26.01 0.03
N ASP A 412 9.16 26.76 0.11
CA ASP A 412 7.90 26.36 0.73
C ASP A 412 7.03 25.53 -0.23
N VAL A 413 6.13 24.73 0.31
CA VAL A 413 5.22 23.89 -0.47
C VAL A 413 3.77 24.14 -0.03
N LEU A 414 2.93 24.48 -1.00
CA LEU A 414 1.49 24.63 -0.84
C LEU A 414 0.78 23.60 -1.72
N LEU A 415 0.08 22.69 -1.11
CA LEU A 415 -0.71 21.67 -1.79
C LEU A 415 -2.16 22.10 -1.82
N MET A 416 -2.86 21.89 -2.95
CA MET A 416 -4.29 22.17 -3.06
C MET A 416 -5.05 20.89 -3.41
N THR A 417 -6.24 20.73 -2.83
CA THR A 417 -7.15 19.65 -3.17
C THR A 417 -8.61 20.03 -2.93
N ALA A 418 -9.51 19.53 -3.77
CA ALA A 418 -10.94 19.63 -3.56
C ALA A 418 -11.47 18.49 -2.69
N THR A 419 -10.87 17.31 -2.76
CA THR A 419 -11.36 16.12 -2.06
C THR A 419 -10.46 15.77 -0.87
N PRO A 420 -11.01 15.64 0.35
CA PRO A 420 -10.27 15.09 1.48
C PRO A 420 -10.12 13.59 1.27
N ILE A 421 -9.06 13.14 0.58
CA ILE A 421 -8.79 11.71 0.50
C ILE A 421 -7.90 11.33 1.69
N PRO A 422 -8.40 10.52 2.64
CA PRO A 422 -7.62 10.10 3.82
C PRO A 422 -6.24 9.52 3.48
N ARG A 423 -6.14 8.82 2.35
CA ARG A 423 -4.87 8.27 1.83
C ARG A 423 -3.83 9.33 1.48
N THR A 424 -4.27 10.50 1.05
CA THR A 424 -3.35 11.61 0.73
C THR A 424 -2.90 12.34 1.97
N LEU A 425 -3.70 12.41 3.01
CA LEU A 425 -3.30 12.95 4.32
C LEU A 425 -2.14 12.15 4.93
N THR A 426 -2.12 10.84 4.75
CA THR A 426 -1.04 9.99 5.25
C THR A 426 0.21 10.01 4.35
N MET A 427 0.10 10.44 3.10
CA MET A 427 1.20 10.42 2.12
C MET A 427 1.75 11.79 1.76
N THR A 428 1.19 12.87 2.29
CA THR A 428 1.62 14.26 2.04
C THR A 428 2.67 14.75 3.01
N ILE A 429 3.10 13.88 3.82
CA ILE A 429 4.01 14.25 4.88
C ILE A 429 5.24 13.41 4.79
#